data_04512a50d19ac88a8c244895dc6811c3
#
_entry.id   04512a50d19ac88a8c244895dc6811c3
#
_cell.length_a   1.000
_cell.length_b   1.000
_cell.length_c   1.000
_cell.angle_alpha   90.00
_cell.angle_beta   90.00
_cell.angle_gamma   90.00
#
_symmetry.space_group_name_H-M   'P 1'
#
loop_
_entity.id
_entity.type
_entity.pdbx_description
1 polymer ?
#
loop_
_entity_poly.entity_id
_entity_poly.type
_entity_poly.pdbx_seq_one_letter_code
_entity_poly.pdbx_strand_id
1 'polypeptide(L)'
;VTSRTVTLLDVARAAGVSKSTVSDALQGSGRVAEATRDRVRAVAEELGYRPNSAARRLRRASTGAVGLHLPATATRLDYYMNLAFGAVERAQEDGLDMVLLAPSGAAGGRIASRVDGLLVIDPEAGDSAVPGLLDAGVPVVTGERYLGPSAGPSAAVVCDNAASLTALLDHVTERGARRPAVLAPSGSSAWATALRATARSWGLAHGVEVALRTVPFAATPAEAEETTRALLTADPAVDAVICAPDGSAPGVLRAATALGREVGTTGGGGGTDGSNGTGGGTPGTPPEPGTVARSGPGLLVAACVDGPATRGAAPPVTAVDLRPAAYGRACAELLCDILADRTAPDTVRRHAWSLETRASTGSPG
;
A
#
# COMPACT_ATOMS: atom_id res chain seq x y z
N VAL A 1 48.59 -6.04 1.16
CA VAL A 1 48.99 -4.67 0.76
C VAL A 1 47.79 -3.79 1.02
N THR A 2 47.78 -3.03 2.12
CA THR A 2 46.74 -2.05 2.43
C THR A 2 46.89 -0.89 1.47
N SER A 3 46.04 -0.86 0.43
CA SER A 3 45.93 0.29 -0.49
C SER A 3 45.53 1.52 0.33
N ARG A 4 46.44 2.51 0.38
CA ARG A 4 46.19 3.79 1.05
C ARG A 4 45.04 4.49 0.32
N THR A 5 43.93 4.71 1.00
CA THR A 5 42.77 5.41 0.47
C THR A 5 43.13 6.87 0.16
N VAL A 6 42.95 7.29 -1.09
CA VAL A 6 43.19 8.67 -1.53
C VAL A 6 42.26 9.62 -0.79
N THR A 7 42.79 10.69 -0.23
CA THR A 7 42.05 11.67 0.57
C THR A 7 41.81 12.98 -0.18
N LEU A 8 40.89 13.79 0.32
CA LEU A 8 40.65 15.14 -0.21
C LEU A 8 41.93 16.01 -0.18
N LEU A 9 42.86 15.75 0.76
CA LEU A 9 44.13 16.47 0.87
C LEU A 9 45.08 16.07 -0.25
N ASP A 10 45.08 14.82 -0.69
CA ASP A 10 45.89 14.33 -1.78
C ASP A 10 45.46 14.96 -3.11
N VAL A 11 44.13 15.08 -3.35
CA VAL A 11 43.59 15.81 -4.49
C VAL A 11 43.97 17.32 -4.42
N ALA A 12 43.89 17.93 -3.24
CA ALA A 12 44.24 19.34 -3.06
C ALA A 12 45.71 19.62 -3.42
N ARG A 13 46.63 18.76 -2.97
CA ARG A 13 48.05 18.81 -3.31
C ARG A 13 48.29 18.65 -4.82
N ALA A 14 47.68 17.64 -5.44
CA ALA A 14 47.86 17.36 -6.85
C ALA A 14 47.24 18.43 -7.75
N ALA A 15 46.08 19.02 -7.38
CA ALA A 15 45.41 20.09 -8.10
C ALA A 15 46.01 21.51 -7.82
N GLY A 16 46.92 21.64 -6.85
CA GLY A 16 47.52 22.94 -6.50
C GLY A 16 46.55 23.95 -5.91
N VAL A 17 45.53 23.48 -5.16
CA VAL A 17 44.51 24.34 -4.54
C VAL A 17 44.27 23.95 -3.08
N SER A 18 43.53 24.80 -2.34
CA SER A 18 43.19 24.50 -0.95
C SER A 18 42.20 23.34 -0.83
N LYS A 19 42.20 22.68 0.34
CA LYS A 19 41.23 21.61 0.66
C LYS A 19 39.78 22.09 0.56
N SER A 20 39.50 23.34 0.95
CA SER A 20 38.19 23.99 0.80
C SER A 20 37.81 24.14 -0.67
N THR A 21 38.76 24.64 -1.51
CA THR A 21 38.54 24.78 -2.95
C THR A 21 38.22 23.44 -3.62
N VAL A 22 38.92 22.36 -3.26
CA VAL A 22 38.58 21.00 -3.76
C VAL A 22 37.17 20.57 -3.31
N SER A 23 36.85 20.81 -2.05
CA SER A 23 35.51 20.48 -1.53
C SER A 23 34.42 21.23 -2.32
N ASP A 24 34.59 22.50 -2.52
CA ASP A 24 33.64 23.39 -3.23
C ASP A 24 33.53 23.01 -4.72
N ALA A 25 34.67 22.72 -5.37
CA ALA A 25 34.72 22.29 -6.77
C ALA A 25 33.99 20.96 -7.01
N LEU A 26 34.18 19.97 -6.12
CA LEU A 26 33.53 18.65 -6.23
C LEU A 26 32.05 18.71 -5.83
N GLN A 27 31.62 19.68 -5.03
CA GLN A 27 30.21 19.87 -4.64
C GLN A 27 29.42 20.74 -5.61
N GLY A 28 30.07 21.34 -6.61
CA GLY A 28 29.40 22.20 -7.60
C GLY A 28 28.97 23.55 -7.02
N SER A 29 29.51 23.98 -5.86
CA SER A 29 29.24 25.31 -5.32
C SER A 29 29.76 26.40 -6.29
N GLY A 30 28.91 27.39 -6.62
CA GLY A 30 29.21 28.45 -7.60
C GLY A 30 30.41 29.37 -7.27
N ARG A 31 31.11 29.12 -6.16
CA ARG A 31 32.26 29.91 -5.65
C ARG A 31 33.59 29.58 -6.32
N VAL A 32 33.68 28.51 -7.14
CA VAL A 32 34.91 28.08 -7.78
C VAL A 32 34.80 28.29 -9.30
N ALA A 33 35.82 28.96 -9.89
CA ALA A 33 35.88 29.18 -11.32
C ALA A 33 35.85 27.85 -12.10
N GLU A 34 35.17 27.82 -13.25
CA GLU A 34 34.93 26.63 -14.05
C GLU A 34 36.23 25.87 -14.40
N ALA A 35 37.24 26.56 -14.87
CA ALA A 35 38.55 25.97 -15.18
C ALA A 35 39.23 25.30 -13.97
N THR A 36 39.03 25.84 -12.75
CA THR A 36 39.54 25.24 -11.51
C THR A 36 38.71 24.00 -11.14
N ARG A 37 37.40 24.04 -11.35
CA ARG A 37 36.50 22.93 -11.10
C ARG A 37 36.85 21.73 -12.00
N ASP A 38 37.07 21.96 -13.29
CA ASP A 38 37.39 20.93 -14.24
C ASP A 38 38.76 20.29 -13.94
N ARG A 39 39.75 21.12 -13.61
CA ARG A 39 41.06 20.63 -13.16
C ARG A 39 40.96 19.75 -11.90
N VAL A 40 40.18 20.17 -10.90
CA VAL A 40 40.00 19.41 -9.66
C VAL A 40 39.28 18.08 -9.95
N ARG A 41 38.28 18.07 -10.84
CA ARG A 41 37.58 16.84 -11.24
C ARG A 41 38.52 15.87 -11.95
N ALA A 42 39.28 16.33 -12.93
CA ALA A 42 40.24 15.51 -13.65
C ALA A 42 41.28 14.88 -12.72
N VAL A 43 41.85 15.68 -11.79
CA VAL A 43 42.82 15.17 -10.79
C VAL A 43 42.18 14.16 -9.84
N ALA A 44 40.94 14.39 -9.41
CA ALA A 44 40.23 13.47 -8.52
C ALA A 44 39.96 12.12 -9.22
N GLU A 45 39.61 12.15 -10.49
CA GLU A 45 39.39 10.95 -11.31
C GLU A 45 40.69 10.20 -11.55
N GLU A 46 41.76 10.87 -11.92
CA GLU A 46 43.10 10.29 -12.15
C GLU A 46 43.64 9.60 -10.90
N LEU A 47 43.44 10.20 -9.71
CA LEU A 47 43.85 9.63 -8.44
C LEU A 47 42.91 8.53 -7.92
N GLY A 48 41.76 8.29 -8.58
CA GLY A 48 40.73 7.39 -8.10
C GLY A 48 40.07 7.85 -6.80
N TYR A 49 40.04 9.18 -6.56
CA TYR A 49 39.43 9.74 -5.36
C TYR A 49 37.91 9.49 -5.37
N ARG A 50 37.43 8.84 -4.34
CA ARG A 50 36.00 8.74 -4.07
C ARG A 50 35.63 9.63 -2.90
N PRO A 51 34.67 10.55 -3.05
CA PRO A 51 34.21 11.37 -1.94
C PRO A 51 33.80 10.50 -0.74
N ASN A 52 34.44 10.72 0.40
CA ASN A 52 34.07 9.99 1.61
C ASN A 52 32.73 10.50 2.14
N SER A 53 31.67 9.72 1.90
CA SER A 53 30.31 10.03 2.34
C SER A 53 30.23 10.19 3.86
N ALA A 54 30.96 9.36 4.64
CA ALA A 54 30.99 9.46 6.09
C ALA A 54 31.57 10.79 6.59
N ALA A 55 32.66 11.28 5.97
CA ALA A 55 33.24 12.59 6.33
C ALA A 55 32.34 13.77 5.93
N ARG A 56 31.51 13.60 4.90
CA ARG A 56 30.50 14.59 4.46
C ARG A 56 29.33 14.61 5.44
N ARG A 57 28.81 13.43 5.81
CA ARG A 57 27.72 13.24 6.77
C ARG A 57 28.11 13.83 8.15
N LEU A 58 29.32 13.57 8.62
CA LEU A 58 29.81 14.10 9.90
C LEU A 58 29.83 15.65 9.91
N ARG A 59 30.20 16.27 8.79
CA ARG A 59 30.21 17.76 8.70
C ARG A 59 28.79 18.36 8.60
N ARG A 60 27.83 17.64 8.10
CA ARG A 60 26.43 18.05 8.00
C ARG A 60 25.59 17.66 9.21
N ALA A 61 26.18 17.00 10.20
CA ALA A 61 25.46 16.36 11.31
C ALA A 61 24.30 15.47 10.83
N SER A 62 24.48 14.79 9.67
CA SER A 62 23.49 13.96 9.00
C SER A 62 24.00 12.52 8.91
N THR A 63 23.12 11.56 9.10
CA THR A 63 23.42 10.15 8.93
C THR A 63 23.38 9.72 7.45
N GLY A 64 22.67 10.49 6.62
CA GLY A 64 22.40 10.19 5.21
C GLY A 64 21.50 8.98 5.03
N ALA A 65 20.70 8.68 6.02
CA ALA A 65 19.74 7.58 5.97
C ALA A 65 18.39 8.00 6.56
N VAL A 66 17.32 7.41 6.06
CA VAL A 66 15.97 7.52 6.61
C VAL A 66 15.46 6.16 7.03
N GLY A 67 14.70 6.09 8.11
CA GLY A 67 14.12 4.85 8.61
C GLY A 67 12.76 4.60 7.99
N LEU A 68 12.45 3.33 7.70
CA LEU A 68 11.13 2.87 7.28
C LEU A 68 10.62 1.85 8.29
N HIS A 69 9.50 2.17 8.92
CA HIS A 69 8.75 1.25 9.78
C HIS A 69 7.48 0.80 9.04
N LEU A 70 7.29 -0.50 8.99
CA LEU A 70 6.13 -1.16 8.40
C LEU A 70 5.42 -1.99 9.47
N PRO A 71 4.10 -2.25 9.35
CA PRO A 71 3.40 -3.18 10.23
C PRO A 71 4.10 -4.56 10.28
N ALA A 72 4.04 -5.23 11.41
CA ALA A 72 4.73 -6.52 11.62
C ALA A 72 4.36 -7.60 10.58
N THR A 73 3.14 -7.52 10.02
CA THR A 73 2.63 -8.44 9.00
C THR A 73 2.96 -8.03 7.56
N ALA A 74 3.59 -6.87 7.37
CA ALA A 74 3.85 -6.27 6.05
C ALA A 74 4.67 -7.17 5.11
N THR A 75 5.59 -7.97 5.65
CA THR A 75 6.44 -8.88 4.85
C THR A 75 5.67 -9.98 4.13
N ARG A 76 4.39 -10.15 4.42
CA ARG A 76 3.51 -11.15 3.79
C ARG A 76 2.64 -10.56 2.68
N LEU A 77 2.68 -9.23 2.48
CA LEU A 77 1.78 -8.50 1.60
C LEU A 77 2.56 -7.77 0.52
N ASP A 78 2.24 -8.04 -0.74
CA ASP A 78 2.88 -7.41 -1.91
C ASP A 78 2.73 -5.88 -1.91
N TYR A 79 1.63 -5.39 -1.36
CA TYR A 79 1.37 -3.96 -1.19
C TYR A 79 2.53 -3.23 -0.51
N TYR A 80 2.98 -3.72 0.65
CA TYR A 80 4.04 -3.05 1.41
C TYR A 80 5.42 -3.16 0.78
N MET A 81 5.69 -4.24 0.06
CA MET A 81 6.95 -4.37 -0.66
C MET A 81 7.04 -3.36 -1.81
N ASN A 82 5.96 -3.20 -2.57
CA ASN A 82 5.90 -2.20 -3.63
C ASN A 82 5.99 -0.78 -3.07
N LEU A 83 5.31 -0.50 -1.95
CA LEU A 83 5.41 0.78 -1.23
C LEU A 83 6.85 1.06 -0.79
N ALA A 84 7.50 0.08 -0.17
CA ALA A 84 8.88 0.22 0.30
C ALA A 84 9.85 0.52 -0.85
N PHE A 85 9.73 -0.18 -1.98
CA PHE A 85 10.57 0.10 -3.16
C PHE A 85 10.35 1.50 -3.71
N GLY A 86 9.11 1.97 -3.81
CA GLY A 86 8.83 3.34 -4.24
C GLY A 86 9.43 4.40 -3.30
N ALA A 87 9.41 4.14 -1.99
CA ALA A 87 10.04 5.00 -1.00
C ALA A 87 11.56 4.99 -1.12
N VAL A 88 12.18 3.81 -1.32
CA VAL A 88 13.63 3.65 -1.53
C VAL A 88 14.09 4.43 -2.77
N GLU A 89 13.43 4.25 -3.91
CA GLU A 89 13.77 4.94 -5.15
C GLU A 89 13.77 6.46 -4.96
N ARG A 90 12.74 7.00 -4.30
CA ARG A 90 12.65 8.44 -4.07
C ARG A 90 13.71 8.95 -3.10
N ALA A 91 14.01 8.23 -2.02
CA ALA A 91 15.06 8.60 -1.07
C ALA A 91 16.45 8.62 -1.74
N GLN A 92 16.72 7.66 -2.63
CA GLN A 92 17.97 7.58 -3.36
C GLN A 92 18.20 8.75 -4.34
N GLU A 93 17.15 9.37 -4.89
CA GLU A 93 17.27 10.57 -5.71
C GLU A 93 17.91 11.73 -4.94
N ASP A 94 17.68 11.82 -3.62
CA ASP A 94 18.33 12.81 -2.73
C ASP A 94 19.60 12.25 -2.07
N GLY A 95 20.06 11.05 -2.46
CA GLY A 95 21.28 10.41 -1.94
C GLY A 95 21.13 9.89 -0.51
N LEU A 96 19.91 9.58 -0.07
CA LEU A 96 19.59 9.00 1.22
C LEU A 96 19.45 7.48 1.11
N ASP A 97 20.04 6.76 2.06
CA ASP A 97 19.83 5.32 2.21
C ASP A 97 18.52 5.06 2.98
N MET A 98 17.83 3.94 2.69
CA MET A 98 16.64 3.52 3.43
C MET A 98 17.01 2.37 4.39
N VAL A 99 16.66 2.52 5.67
CA VAL A 99 16.87 1.51 6.71
C VAL A 99 15.53 0.95 7.15
N LEU A 100 15.27 -0.31 6.87
CA LEU A 100 14.08 -0.98 7.39
C LEU A 100 14.26 -1.23 8.89
N LEU A 101 13.32 -0.73 9.68
CA LEU A 101 13.33 -0.86 11.14
C LEU A 101 12.60 -2.15 11.55
N ALA A 102 13.20 -2.90 12.47
CA ALA A 102 12.55 -4.07 13.03
C ALA A 102 11.32 -3.66 13.88
N PRO A 103 10.25 -4.47 13.88
CA PRO A 103 9.04 -4.17 14.64
C PRO A 103 9.23 -4.14 16.16
N SER A 104 10.33 -4.66 16.67
CA SER A 104 10.58 -4.80 18.11
C SER A 104 10.99 -3.48 18.76
N GLY A 105 10.12 -2.92 19.53
CA GLY A 105 10.04 -1.58 20.07
C GLY A 105 10.95 -1.16 21.21
N ALA A 106 12.24 -1.43 21.19
CA ALA A 106 13.13 -0.92 22.26
C ALA A 106 14.10 0.20 21.79
N ALA A 107 13.86 0.81 20.64
CA ALA A 107 14.92 1.59 19.96
C ALA A 107 14.69 3.12 19.91
N GLY A 108 13.63 3.69 20.48
CA GLY A 108 13.31 5.12 20.33
C GLY A 108 14.49 6.05 20.57
N GLY A 109 15.18 5.96 21.68
CA GLY A 109 16.29 6.87 22.03
C GLY A 109 17.58 6.71 21.21
N ARG A 110 17.72 5.66 20.40
CA ARG A 110 18.88 5.44 19.51
C ARG A 110 18.58 5.60 18.04
N ILE A 111 17.33 5.83 17.67
CA ILE A 111 16.94 5.96 16.26
C ILE A 111 17.49 7.26 15.68
N ALA A 112 17.36 8.37 16.40
CA ALA A 112 17.87 9.68 15.99
C ALA A 112 19.38 9.72 15.68
N SER A 113 20.17 8.79 16.24
CA SER A 113 21.59 8.67 15.91
C SER A 113 21.87 7.85 14.64
N ARG A 114 20.87 7.20 14.09
CA ARG A 114 21.01 6.27 12.96
C ARG A 114 20.34 6.74 11.69
N VAL A 115 19.34 7.61 11.79
CA VAL A 115 18.56 8.12 10.67
C VAL A 115 18.27 9.61 10.83
N ASP A 116 18.09 10.29 9.72
CA ASP A 116 17.81 11.74 9.69
C ASP A 116 16.30 12.02 9.78
N GLY A 117 15.46 11.00 9.49
CA GLY A 117 14.01 11.07 9.55
C GLY A 117 13.38 9.70 9.45
N LEU A 118 12.07 9.61 9.65
CA LEU A 118 11.31 8.37 9.69
C LEU A 118 10.09 8.40 8.77
N LEU A 119 9.84 7.28 8.10
CA LEU A 119 8.57 6.90 7.53
C LEU A 119 7.92 5.83 8.42
N VAL A 120 6.70 6.06 8.87
CA VAL A 120 5.92 5.11 9.66
C VAL A 120 4.62 4.83 8.91
N ILE A 121 4.52 3.66 8.33
CA ILE A 121 3.41 3.29 7.45
C ILE A 121 2.33 2.53 8.23
N ASP A 122 1.08 2.91 8.01
CA ASP A 122 -0.11 2.35 8.66
C ASP A 122 0.04 2.22 10.18
N PRO A 123 0.38 3.31 10.89
CA PRO A 123 0.61 3.25 12.33
C PRO A 123 -0.65 2.80 13.06
N GLU A 124 -0.54 1.74 13.86
CA GLU A 124 -1.64 1.26 14.69
C GLU A 124 -1.60 1.86 16.10
N ALA A 125 -2.76 2.27 16.62
CA ALA A 125 -2.87 2.80 17.98
C ALA A 125 -2.49 1.78 19.07
N GLY A 126 -2.60 0.48 18.76
CA GLY A 126 -2.23 -0.62 19.65
C GLY A 126 -0.77 -1.08 19.54
N ASP A 127 0.00 -0.55 18.59
CA ASP A 127 1.41 -0.90 18.46
C ASP A 127 2.26 -0.08 19.44
N SER A 128 2.90 -0.79 20.38
CA SER A 128 3.73 -0.17 21.43
C SER A 128 5.01 0.50 20.89
N ALA A 129 5.44 0.19 19.67
CA ALA A 129 6.60 0.82 19.05
C ALA A 129 6.28 2.20 18.48
N VAL A 130 5.06 2.40 17.97
CA VAL A 130 4.66 3.62 17.26
C VAL A 130 4.85 4.89 18.07
N PRO A 131 4.39 5.00 19.33
CA PRO A 131 4.62 6.22 20.12
C PRO A 131 6.09 6.63 20.22
N GLY A 132 6.98 5.64 20.44
CA GLY A 132 8.42 5.90 20.53
C GLY A 132 9.05 6.29 19.18
N LEU A 133 8.48 5.86 18.06
CA LEU A 133 8.90 6.30 16.73
C LEU A 133 8.44 7.73 16.43
N LEU A 134 7.21 8.06 16.81
CA LEU A 134 6.67 9.42 16.64
C LEU A 134 7.42 10.46 17.49
N ASP A 135 7.95 10.04 18.64
CA ASP A 135 8.73 10.88 19.58
C ASP A 135 10.25 10.68 19.45
N ALA A 136 10.71 10.22 18.29
CA ALA A 136 12.13 9.88 18.08
C ALA A 136 13.08 11.10 18.01
N GLY A 137 12.59 12.32 18.04
CA GLY A 137 13.38 13.55 17.96
C GLY A 137 13.95 13.85 16.56
N VAL A 138 13.41 13.19 15.53
CA VAL A 138 13.67 13.46 14.11
C VAL A 138 12.34 13.69 13.39
N PRO A 139 12.33 14.33 12.21
CA PRO A 139 11.12 14.46 11.39
C PRO A 139 10.48 13.10 11.09
N VAL A 140 9.16 13.01 11.27
CA VAL A 140 8.39 11.79 11.02
C VAL A 140 7.26 12.08 10.04
N VAL A 141 7.19 11.31 8.98
CA VAL A 141 6.04 11.27 8.06
C VAL A 141 5.33 9.94 8.21
N THR A 142 4.01 9.96 8.39
CA THR A 142 3.24 8.72 8.37
C THR A 142 2.59 8.49 7.00
N GLY A 143 2.55 7.22 6.61
CA GLY A 143 1.57 6.74 5.64
C GLY A 143 0.30 6.40 6.42
N GLU A 144 -0.77 7.12 6.17
CA GLU A 144 -2.00 7.20 6.95
C GLU A 144 -1.87 7.94 8.28
N ARG A 145 -3.02 8.33 8.86
CA ARG A 145 -3.08 9.02 10.15
C ARG A 145 -2.85 8.08 11.31
N TYR A 146 -2.11 8.53 12.30
CA TYR A 146 -2.08 7.85 13.58
C TYR A 146 -3.33 8.21 14.41
N LEU A 147 -4.02 7.21 14.94
CA LEU A 147 -5.24 7.37 15.73
C LEU A 147 -5.04 7.14 17.24
N GLY A 148 -3.80 6.94 17.66
CA GLY A 148 -3.49 6.69 19.07
C GLY A 148 -3.36 7.96 19.91
N PRO A 149 -3.10 7.82 21.21
CA PRO A 149 -3.19 8.91 22.20
C PRO A 149 -1.99 9.85 22.25
N SER A 150 -0.88 9.57 21.56
CA SER A 150 0.29 10.46 21.56
C SER A 150 0.10 11.63 20.60
N ALA A 151 0.87 12.70 20.83
CA ALA A 151 0.98 13.78 19.85
C ALA A 151 1.38 13.14 18.52
N GLY A 152 0.53 13.31 17.50
CA GLY A 152 0.70 12.67 16.22
C GLY A 152 1.97 13.08 15.49
N PRO A 153 2.29 12.44 14.37
CA PRO A 153 3.38 12.85 13.50
C PRO A 153 3.15 14.26 13.03
N SER A 154 4.23 14.94 12.74
CA SER A 154 4.17 16.27 12.16
C SER A 154 3.50 16.23 10.79
N ALA A 155 3.81 15.25 9.96
CA ALA A 155 3.32 15.17 8.58
C ALA A 155 2.74 13.79 8.23
N ALA A 156 1.84 13.76 7.24
CA ALA A 156 1.23 12.53 6.77
C ALA A 156 0.91 12.57 5.27
N VAL A 157 1.00 11.40 4.62
CA VAL A 157 0.36 11.15 3.33
C VAL A 157 -0.84 10.24 3.59
N VAL A 158 -2.02 10.61 3.14
CA VAL A 158 -3.27 9.92 3.46
C VAL A 158 -4.05 9.55 2.20
N CYS A 159 -4.62 8.36 2.18
CA CYS A 159 -5.62 7.97 1.19
C CYS A 159 -7.03 8.33 1.68
N ASP A 160 -7.94 8.57 0.75
CA ASP A 160 -9.36 8.69 1.09
C ASP A 160 -9.99 7.30 1.14
N ASN A 161 -9.72 6.60 2.24
CA ASN A 161 -10.16 5.22 2.46
C ASN A 161 -11.70 5.11 2.56
N ALA A 162 -12.35 6.16 3.02
CA ALA A 162 -13.81 6.22 3.04
C ALA A 162 -14.37 6.30 1.63
N ALA A 163 -13.83 7.19 0.80
CA ALA A 163 -14.26 7.32 -0.60
C ALA A 163 -13.98 6.05 -1.41
N SER A 164 -12.86 5.35 -1.17
CA SER A 164 -12.52 4.12 -1.90
C SER A 164 -13.49 2.97 -1.60
N LEU A 165 -13.88 2.77 -0.33
CA LEU A 165 -14.88 1.77 0.02
C LEU A 165 -16.29 2.18 -0.45
N THR A 166 -16.62 3.48 -0.35
CA THR A 166 -17.89 3.99 -0.88
C THR A 166 -18.01 3.66 -2.37
N ALA A 167 -16.96 3.94 -3.17
CA ALA A 167 -16.95 3.63 -4.59
C ALA A 167 -17.15 2.13 -4.89
N LEU A 168 -16.60 1.24 -4.05
CA LEU A 168 -16.82 -0.21 -4.19
C LEU A 168 -18.27 -0.60 -3.85
N LEU A 169 -18.83 -0.04 -2.78
CA LEU A 169 -20.22 -0.30 -2.37
C LEU A 169 -21.21 0.21 -3.41
N ASP A 170 -21.00 1.44 -3.91
CA ASP A 170 -21.80 2.01 -4.99
C ASP A 170 -21.70 1.15 -6.25
N HIS A 171 -20.47 0.77 -6.65
CA HIS A 171 -20.24 -0.06 -7.83
C HIS A 171 -20.97 -1.42 -7.75
N VAL A 172 -20.88 -2.16 -6.64
CA VAL A 172 -21.58 -3.45 -6.55
C VAL A 172 -23.10 -3.26 -6.50
N THR A 173 -23.60 -2.18 -5.90
CA THR A 173 -25.02 -1.86 -5.83
C THR A 173 -25.57 -1.46 -7.20
N GLU A 174 -24.85 -0.66 -7.98
CA GLU A 174 -25.16 -0.33 -9.37
C GLU A 174 -25.20 -1.58 -10.26
N ARG A 175 -24.43 -2.62 -9.91
CA ARG A 175 -24.45 -3.94 -10.56
C ARG A 175 -25.53 -4.89 -10.03
N GLY A 176 -26.44 -4.38 -9.19
CA GLY A 176 -27.63 -5.06 -8.71
C GLY A 176 -27.48 -5.75 -7.36
N ALA A 177 -26.35 -5.61 -6.65
CA ALA A 177 -26.25 -6.11 -5.28
C ALA A 177 -27.22 -5.37 -4.36
N ARG A 178 -27.91 -6.14 -3.53
CA ARG A 178 -28.90 -5.62 -2.56
C ARG A 178 -28.52 -5.91 -1.12
N ARG A 179 -27.62 -6.86 -0.90
CA ARG A 179 -27.17 -7.29 0.43
C ARG A 179 -25.64 -7.48 0.43
N PRO A 180 -24.87 -6.38 0.30
CA PRO A 180 -23.41 -6.47 0.28
C PRO A 180 -22.84 -6.83 1.64
N ALA A 181 -21.70 -7.50 1.63
CA ALA A 181 -20.90 -7.79 2.81
C ALA A 181 -19.49 -7.21 2.67
N VAL A 182 -18.89 -6.80 3.79
CA VAL A 182 -17.50 -6.32 3.85
C VAL A 182 -16.71 -7.16 4.84
N LEU A 183 -15.63 -7.79 4.36
CA LEU A 183 -14.61 -8.40 5.20
C LEU A 183 -13.56 -7.33 5.53
N ALA A 184 -13.74 -6.66 6.65
CA ALA A 184 -12.87 -5.56 7.07
C ALA A 184 -11.76 -6.05 8.00
N PRO A 185 -10.55 -5.45 7.95
CA PRO A 185 -9.49 -5.84 8.86
C PRO A 185 -9.84 -5.48 10.30
N SER A 186 -9.44 -6.35 11.22
CA SER A 186 -9.35 -6.03 12.65
C SER A 186 -8.17 -5.06 12.86
N GLY A 187 -8.09 -4.44 14.03
CA GLY A 187 -7.01 -3.53 14.35
C GLY A 187 -7.46 -2.07 14.41
N SER A 188 -6.49 -1.20 14.71
CA SER A 188 -6.73 0.21 15.07
C SER A 188 -6.02 1.19 14.11
N SER A 189 -5.59 0.72 12.94
CA SER A 189 -5.07 1.61 11.89
C SER A 189 -6.18 2.53 11.34
N ALA A 190 -5.80 3.68 10.79
CA ALA A 190 -6.75 4.60 10.17
C ALA A 190 -7.54 3.92 9.04
N TRP A 191 -6.85 3.11 8.21
CA TRP A 191 -7.47 2.35 7.14
C TRP A 191 -8.55 1.38 7.65
N ALA A 192 -8.20 0.49 8.59
CA ALA A 192 -9.15 -0.48 9.15
C ALA A 192 -10.35 0.21 9.80
N THR A 193 -10.11 1.30 10.53
CA THR A 193 -11.15 2.08 11.21
C THR A 193 -12.06 2.77 10.21
N ALA A 194 -11.49 3.39 9.17
CA ALA A 194 -12.25 4.06 8.11
C ALA A 194 -13.16 3.06 7.37
N LEU A 195 -12.64 1.90 6.97
CA LEU A 195 -13.44 0.89 6.26
C LEU A 195 -14.64 0.41 7.09
N ARG A 196 -14.43 0.09 8.37
CA ARG A 196 -15.54 -0.34 9.25
C ARG A 196 -16.56 0.77 9.50
N ALA A 197 -16.12 2.00 9.64
CA ALA A 197 -17.02 3.15 9.81
C ALA A 197 -17.81 3.41 8.52
N THR A 198 -17.15 3.42 7.37
CA THR A 198 -17.78 3.65 6.06
C THR A 198 -18.81 2.57 5.72
N ALA A 199 -18.51 1.28 5.95
CA ALA A 199 -19.46 0.20 5.71
C ALA A 199 -20.78 0.42 6.48
N ARG A 200 -20.71 0.87 7.74
CA ARG A 200 -21.89 1.16 8.57
C ARG A 200 -22.61 2.42 8.10
N SER A 201 -21.89 3.54 7.91
CA SER A 201 -22.50 4.81 7.55
C SER A 201 -23.11 4.78 6.16
N TRP A 202 -22.46 4.10 5.21
CA TRP A 202 -22.99 3.91 3.86
C TRP A 202 -24.30 3.11 3.89
N GLY A 203 -24.33 1.99 4.63
CA GLY A 203 -25.53 1.18 4.78
C GLY A 203 -26.71 1.98 5.37
N LEU A 204 -26.45 2.77 6.41
CA LEU A 204 -27.45 3.66 7.00
C LEU A 204 -27.97 4.71 6.01
N ALA A 205 -27.07 5.34 5.26
CA ALA A 205 -27.42 6.40 4.31
C ALA A 205 -28.25 5.88 3.12
N HIS A 206 -28.02 4.62 2.70
CA HIS A 206 -28.72 4.02 1.56
C HIS A 206 -29.89 3.10 1.94
N GLY A 207 -30.13 2.89 3.23
CA GLY A 207 -31.16 1.96 3.70
C GLY A 207 -30.85 0.49 3.36
N VAL A 208 -29.56 0.16 3.19
CA VAL A 208 -29.06 -1.15 2.81
C VAL A 208 -28.36 -1.79 4.01
N GLU A 209 -28.70 -3.04 4.31
CA GLU A 209 -27.98 -3.79 5.33
C GLU A 209 -26.63 -4.28 4.79
N VAL A 210 -25.52 -3.74 5.29
CA VAL A 210 -24.17 -4.19 4.97
C VAL A 210 -23.69 -5.19 6.04
N ALA A 211 -23.49 -6.44 5.65
CA ALA A 211 -22.99 -7.48 6.55
C ALA A 211 -21.48 -7.27 6.79
N LEU A 212 -21.11 -6.80 7.98
CA LEU A 212 -19.72 -6.56 8.34
C LEU A 212 -19.13 -7.76 9.08
N ARG A 213 -18.01 -8.28 8.61
CA ARG A 213 -17.19 -9.29 9.28
C ARG A 213 -15.78 -8.79 9.44
N THR A 214 -15.16 -9.08 10.59
CA THR A 214 -13.76 -8.75 10.83
C THR A 214 -12.87 -9.95 10.58
N VAL A 215 -11.73 -9.69 9.92
CA VAL A 215 -10.66 -10.66 9.64
C VAL A 215 -9.33 -10.09 10.11
N PRO A 216 -8.27 -10.90 10.29
CA PRO A 216 -6.94 -10.37 10.57
C PRO A 216 -6.52 -9.32 9.54
N PHE A 217 -5.67 -8.36 9.93
CA PHE A 217 -5.17 -7.30 9.05
C PHE A 217 -4.50 -7.89 7.79
N ALA A 218 -3.66 -8.90 7.95
CA ALA A 218 -3.05 -9.67 6.87
C ALA A 218 -3.72 -11.06 6.76
N ALA A 219 -5.04 -11.06 6.58
CA ALA A 219 -5.79 -12.30 6.48
C ALA A 219 -5.27 -13.16 5.31
N THR A 220 -4.96 -14.41 5.62
CA THR A 220 -4.60 -15.38 4.60
C THR A 220 -5.81 -15.73 3.73
N PRO A 221 -5.58 -16.27 2.51
CA PRO A 221 -6.67 -16.78 1.69
C PRO A 221 -7.54 -17.85 2.41
N ALA A 222 -6.96 -18.65 3.33
CA ALA A 222 -7.70 -19.64 4.09
C ALA A 222 -8.64 -19.02 5.13
N GLU A 223 -8.17 -18.01 5.86
CA GLU A 223 -8.99 -17.28 6.83
C GLU A 223 -10.13 -16.50 6.14
N ALA A 224 -9.84 -15.90 4.98
CA ALA A 224 -10.86 -15.24 4.17
C ALA A 224 -11.91 -16.24 3.63
N GLU A 225 -11.48 -17.44 3.21
CA GLU A 225 -12.35 -18.53 2.76
C GLU A 225 -13.27 -19.00 3.89
N GLU A 226 -12.72 -19.28 5.06
CA GLU A 226 -13.49 -19.72 6.22
C GLU A 226 -14.54 -18.68 6.64
N THR A 227 -14.11 -17.41 6.76
CA THR A 227 -15.02 -16.31 7.12
C THR A 227 -16.12 -16.12 6.09
N THR A 228 -15.78 -16.19 4.79
CA THR A 228 -16.76 -16.04 3.70
C THR A 228 -17.74 -17.20 3.68
N ARG A 229 -17.26 -18.44 3.87
CA ARG A 229 -18.11 -19.62 3.92
C ARG A 229 -19.09 -19.54 5.09
N ALA A 230 -18.61 -19.17 6.27
CA ALA A 230 -19.47 -18.98 7.45
C ALA A 230 -20.52 -17.87 7.21
N LEU A 231 -20.11 -16.75 6.61
CA LEU A 231 -21.00 -15.65 6.26
C LEU A 231 -22.12 -16.11 5.31
N LEU A 232 -21.74 -16.67 4.16
CA LEU A 232 -22.68 -17.06 3.10
C LEU A 232 -23.58 -18.25 3.50
N THR A 233 -23.14 -19.06 4.45
CA THR A 233 -23.96 -20.14 5.03
C THR A 233 -24.99 -19.57 6.00
N ALA A 234 -24.59 -18.62 6.85
CA ALA A 234 -25.48 -17.99 7.82
C ALA A 234 -26.46 -17.01 7.18
N ASP A 235 -26.07 -16.37 6.09
CA ASP A 235 -26.87 -15.42 5.35
C ASP A 235 -26.74 -15.65 3.82
N PRO A 236 -27.52 -16.60 3.28
CA PRO A 236 -27.51 -16.91 1.84
C PRO A 236 -27.99 -15.76 0.93
N ALA A 237 -28.62 -14.72 1.49
CA ALA A 237 -29.08 -13.56 0.76
C ALA A 237 -27.96 -12.58 0.43
N VAL A 238 -26.76 -12.72 1.03
CA VAL A 238 -25.59 -11.91 0.66
C VAL A 238 -25.25 -12.18 -0.80
N ASP A 239 -25.22 -11.12 -1.61
CA ASP A 239 -25.06 -11.14 -3.07
C ASP A 239 -23.80 -10.37 -3.56
N ALA A 240 -23.08 -9.71 -2.65
CA ALA A 240 -21.78 -9.14 -2.93
C ALA A 240 -20.84 -9.28 -1.72
N VAL A 241 -19.55 -9.58 -1.95
CA VAL A 241 -18.52 -9.63 -0.91
C VAL A 241 -17.36 -8.71 -1.32
N ILE A 242 -17.08 -7.69 -0.50
CA ILE A 242 -15.94 -6.81 -0.63
C ILE A 242 -14.91 -7.23 0.42
N CYS A 243 -13.76 -7.73 -0.02
CA CYS A 243 -12.69 -8.13 0.88
C CYS A 243 -11.62 -7.05 0.98
N ALA A 244 -11.27 -6.64 2.22
CA ALA A 244 -10.33 -5.56 2.42
C ALA A 244 -8.86 -6.01 2.43
N PRO A 245 -8.43 -7.06 3.16
CA PRO A 245 -7.01 -7.42 3.22
C PRO A 245 -6.42 -7.82 1.87
N ASP A 246 -5.20 -7.33 1.59
CA ASP A 246 -4.43 -7.75 0.42
C ASP A 246 -4.28 -9.29 0.40
N GLY A 247 -4.42 -9.90 -0.77
CA GLY A 247 -4.29 -11.34 -0.94
C GLY A 247 -5.50 -12.18 -0.49
N SER A 248 -6.57 -11.59 0.07
CA SER A 248 -7.73 -12.33 0.58
C SER A 248 -8.74 -12.77 -0.50
N ALA A 249 -8.78 -12.09 -1.65
CA ALA A 249 -9.74 -12.34 -2.72
C ALA A 249 -9.81 -13.80 -3.21
N PRO A 250 -8.70 -14.54 -3.38
CA PRO A 250 -8.76 -15.96 -3.76
C PRO A 250 -9.51 -16.84 -2.75
N GLY A 251 -9.48 -16.49 -1.47
CA GLY A 251 -10.25 -17.18 -0.43
C GLY A 251 -11.75 -16.98 -0.60
N VAL A 252 -12.18 -15.75 -0.89
CA VAL A 252 -13.59 -15.43 -1.17
C VAL A 252 -14.08 -16.20 -2.38
N LEU A 253 -13.29 -16.27 -3.46
CA LEU A 253 -13.64 -17.01 -4.67
C LEU A 253 -13.78 -18.52 -4.41
N ARG A 254 -12.87 -19.12 -3.63
CA ARG A 254 -12.97 -20.54 -3.25
C ARG A 254 -14.21 -20.82 -2.41
N ALA A 255 -14.54 -19.95 -1.46
CA ALA A 255 -15.77 -20.08 -0.68
C ALA A 255 -17.01 -20.01 -1.56
N ALA A 256 -17.07 -19.08 -2.52
CA ALA A 256 -18.15 -18.98 -3.49
C ALA A 256 -18.30 -20.28 -4.31
N THR A 257 -17.19 -20.77 -4.87
CA THR A 257 -17.17 -22.02 -5.64
C THR A 257 -17.62 -23.21 -4.81
N ALA A 258 -17.14 -23.35 -3.56
CA ALA A 258 -17.50 -24.45 -2.67
C ALA A 258 -19.00 -24.46 -2.31
N LEU A 259 -19.64 -23.28 -2.31
CA LEU A 259 -21.08 -23.11 -2.06
C LEU A 259 -21.92 -23.10 -3.36
N GLY A 260 -21.31 -23.36 -4.51
CA GLY A 260 -21.99 -23.37 -5.80
C GLY A 260 -22.52 -22.00 -6.25
N ARG A 261 -21.90 -20.89 -5.76
CA ARG A 261 -22.23 -19.51 -6.16
C ARG A 261 -21.47 -19.15 -7.42
N GLU A 262 -22.16 -18.61 -8.42
CA GLU A 262 -21.53 -18.10 -9.63
C GLU A 262 -21.01 -16.67 -9.38
N VAL A 263 -19.73 -16.42 -9.66
CA VAL A 263 -19.10 -15.11 -9.45
C VAL A 263 -19.23 -14.24 -10.70
N GLY A 264 -19.59 -12.99 -10.51
CA GLY A 264 -19.76 -11.98 -11.58
C GLY A 264 -21.21 -11.82 -12.03
N THR A 265 -22.15 -12.49 -11.38
CA THR A 265 -23.59 -12.35 -11.63
C THR A 265 -24.32 -12.00 -10.34
N THR A 266 -25.39 -11.24 -10.43
CA THR A 266 -26.39 -11.13 -9.37
C THR A 266 -27.55 -12.04 -9.75
N GLY A 267 -27.97 -12.94 -8.86
CA GLY A 267 -29.14 -13.79 -9.08
C GLY A 267 -30.44 -12.94 -9.14
N GLY A 268 -30.69 -12.34 -10.28
CA GLY A 268 -31.84 -11.51 -10.54
C GLY A 268 -32.54 -11.91 -11.83
N GLY A 269 -33.72 -12.56 -11.69
CA GLY A 269 -34.72 -12.57 -12.73
C GLY A 269 -34.58 -13.65 -13.80
N GLY A 270 -35.03 -14.86 -13.51
CA GLY A 270 -35.59 -15.72 -14.54
C GLY A 270 -36.73 -14.97 -15.26
N GLY A 271 -36.39 -14.21 -16.30
CA GLY A 271 -37.37 -13.78 -17.28
C GLY A 271 -37.89 -15.01 -18.00
N THR A 272 -39.08 -15.46 -17.67
CA THR A 272 -39.84 -16.38 -18.49
C THR A 272 -40.19 -15.68 -19.80
N ASP A 273 -39.29 -15.79 -20.78
CA ASP A 273 -39.68 -15.55 -22.17
C ASP A 273 -40.61 -16.68 -22.61
N GLY A 274 -41.86 -16.43 -22.50
CA GLY A 274 -42.93 -17.25 -23.09
C GLY A 274 -42.89 -17.14 -24.60
N SER A 275 -42.07 -17.94 -25.27
CA SER A 275 -42.27 -18.22 -26.68
C SER A 275 -43.03 -19.55 -26.80
N ASN A 276 -44.34 -19.40 -27.06
CA ASN A 276 -45.27 -20.43 -27.48
C ASN A 276 -44.80 -20.93 -28.86
N GLY A 277 -44.16 -22.11 -28.91
CA GLY A 277 -43.76 -22.81 -30.13
C GLY A 277 -44.31 -24.22 -30.12
N THR A 278 -45.52 -24.41 -30.74
CA THR A 278 -46.07 -25.70 -31.09
C THR A 278 -45.17 -26.40 -32.10
N GLY A 279 -44.70 -27.60 -31.78
CA GLY A 279 -44.01 -28.48 -32.72
C GLY A 279 -43.73 -29.84 -32.10
N GLY A 280 -44.51 -30.84 -32.54
CA GLY A 280 -44.45 -32.22 -32.07
C GLY A 280 -43.18 -32.96 -32.48
N GLY A 281 -42.90 -34.06 -31.76
CA GLY A 281 -42.00 -35.08 -32.27
C GLY A 281 -41.20 -35.82 -31.24
N THR A 282 -41.51 -37.08 -31.09
CA THR A 282 -40.74 -38.26 -30.72
C THR A 282 -40.16 -38.38 -29.30
N PRO A 283 -40.50 -39.52 -28.63
CA PRO A 283 -39.94 -39.89 -27.34
C PRO A 283 -38.65 -40.70 -27.55
N GLY A 284 -37.60 -40.34 -26.90
CA GLY A 284 -36.38 -41.18 -26.92
C GLY A 284 -35.16 -40.53 -26.37
N THR A 285 -34.86 -40.79 -25.13
CA THR A 285 -33.60 -40.99 -24.42
C THR A 285 -33.70 -40.36 -23.04
N PRO A 286 -33.51 -41.13 -21.96
CA PRO A 286 -33.44 -40.53 -20.62
C PRO A 286 -32.16 -39.71 -20.50
N PRO A 287 -32.22 -38.59 -19.77
CA PRO A 287 -31.03 -37.77 -19.55
C PRO A 287 -30.01 -38.51 -18.67
N GLU A 288 -28.75 -38.41 -19.07
CA GLU A 288 -27.62 -38.91 -18.29
C GLU A 288 -27.65 -38.38 -16.85
N PRO A 289 -27.38 -39.18 -15.82
CA PRO A 289 -27.30 -38.73 -14.44
C PRO A 289 -25.94 -38.08 -14.21
N GLY A 290 -25.84 -36.73 -14.26
CA GLY A 290 -24.56 -36.07 -13.98
C GLY A 290 -24.50 -34.55 -14.04
N THR A 291 -25.50 -33.86 -14.50
CA THR A 291 -25.45 -32.38 -14.48
C THR A 291 -26.44 -31.85 -13.46
N VAL A 292 -26.01 -31.79 -12.20
CA VAL A 292 -26.70 -31.00 -11.18
C VAL A 292 -26.54 -29.54 -11.61
N ALA A 293 -27.59 -28.92 -12.11
CA ALA A 293 -27.70 -27.49 -12.29
C ALA A 293 -27.55 -26.84 -10.90
N ARG A 294 -26.32 -26.44 -10.55
CA ARG A 294 -26.00 -25.66 -9.34
C ARG A 294 -26.22 -24.20 -9.65
N SER A 295 -27.42 -23.74 -9.76
CA SER A 295 -27.74 -22.34 -9.80
C SER A 295 -28.08 -21.84 -8.39
N GLY A 296 -27.05 -21.68 -7.55
CA GLY A 296 -27.14 -20.80 -6.39
C GLY A 296 -27.27 -19.35 -6.86
N PRO A 297 -27.79 -18.45 -6.02
CA PRO A 297 -27.81 -17.01 -6.37
C PRO A 297 -26.39 -16.56 -6.67
N GLY A 298 -26.21 -15.70 -7.71
CA GLY A 298 -24.92 -15.16 -8.10
C GLY A 298 -24.23 -14.39 -6.96
N LEU A 299 -22.95 -14.11 -7.11
CA LEU A 299 -22.15 -13.36 -6.14
C LEU A 299 -21.23 -12.39 -6.85
N LEU A 300 -21.29 -11.10 -6.50
CA LEU A 300 -20.27 -10.13 -6.90
C LEU A 300 -19.12 -10.15 -5.90
N VAL A 301 -17.90 -10.07 -6.40
CA VAL A 301 -16.69 -10.04 -5.55
C VAL A 301 -15.84 -8.83 -5.90
N ALA A 302 -15.45 -8.04 -4.88
CA ALA A 302 -14.56 -6.91 -5.04
C ALA A 302 -13.51 -6.87 -3.92
N ALA A 303 -12.43 -6.11 -4.10
CA ALA A 303 -11.35 -5.99 -3.14
C ALA A 303 -10.96 -4.53 -2.89
N CYS A 304 -10.58 -4.20 -1.65
CA CYS A 304 -10.09 -2.87 -1.30
C CYS A 304 -8.63 -2.64 -1.68
N VAL A 305 -7.90 -3.68 -2.08
CA VAL A 305 -6.50 -3.59 -2.51
C VAL A 305 -6.30 -4.38 -3.79
N ASP A 306 -5.82 -3.71 -4.85
CA ASP A 306 -5.45 -4.36 -6.09
C ASP A 306 -4.02 -4.89 -6.02
N GLY A 307 -3.81 -6.11 -6.54
CA GLY A 307 -2.52 -6.75 -6.54
C GLY A 307 -2.48 -8.00 -7.43
N PRO A 308 -1.41 -8.79 -7.37
CA PRO A 308 -1.30 -10.03 -8.14
C PRO A 308 -2.45 -11.01 -7.87
N ALA A 309 -2.94 -11.06 -6.62
CA ALA A 309 -4.02 -11.95 -6.21
C ALA A 309 -5.39 -11.59 -6.80
N THR A 310 -5.66 -10.32 -7.08
CA THR A 310 -6.90 -9.86 -7.73
C THR A 310 -6.81 -9.94 -9.24
N ARG A 311 -5.67 -9.57 -9.82
CA ARG A 311 -5.43 -9.57 -11.28
C ARG A 311 -5.35 -10.98 -11.85
N GLY A 312 -4.69 -11.89 -11.14
CA GLY A 312 -4.50 -13.29 -11.54
C GLY A 312 -5.62 -14.24 -11.13
N ALA A 313 -6.66 -13.76 -10.48
CA ALA A 313 -7.82 -14.57 -10.10
C ALA A 313 -8.66 -15.01 -11.31
N ALA A 314 -9.46 -16.03 -11.13
CA ALA A 314 -10.44 -16.50 -12.11
C ALA A 314 -11.84 -16.58 -11.48
N PRO A 315 -12.76 -15.64 -11.81
CA PRO A 315 -12.55 -14.46 -12.67
C PRO A 315 -11.63 -13.40 -12.02
N PRO A 316 -10.99 -12.52 -12.82
CA PRO A 316 -10.23 -11.38 -12.27
C PRO A 316 -11.12 -10.48 -11.42
N VAL A 317 -10.58 -10.05 -10.26
CA VAL A 317 -11.38 -9.36 -9.23
C VAL A 317 -11.30 -7.85 -9.39
N THR A 318 -12.47 -7.20 -9.42
CA THR A 318 -12.62 -5.74 -9.31
C THR A 318 -11.97 -5.25 -8.03
N ALA A 319 -11.10 -4.24 -8.10
CA ALA A 319 -10.36 -3.80 -6.94
C ALA A 319 -9.99 -2.32 -6.97
N VAL A 320 -9.67 -1.77 -5.80
CA VAL A 320 -9.09 -0.43 -5.68
C VAL A 320 -7.58 -0.52 -5.84
N ASP A 321 -7.02 0.14 -6.86
CA ASP A 321 -5.58 0.35 -6.97
C ASP A 321 -5.16 1.54 -6.11
N LEU A 322 -4.52 1.25 -4.99
CA LEU A 322 -3.94 2.21 -4.06
C LEU A 322 -2.56 2.72 -4.53
N ARG A 323 -2.06 2.27 -5.68
CA ARG A 323 -0.78 2.68 -6.27
C ARG A 323 0.38 2.65 -5.26
N PRO A 324 0.68 1.50 -4.64
CA PRO A 324 1.57 1.42 -3.48
C PRO A 324 2.97 1.99 -3.73
N ALA A 325 3.57 1.78 -4.89
CA ALA A 325 4.87 2.35 -5.23
C ALA A 325 4.82 3.89 -5.27
N ALA A 326 3.79 4.47 -5.89
CA ALA A 326 3.58 5.91 -5.91
C ALA A 326 3.27 6.48 -4.52
N TYR A 327 2.58 5.70 -3.69
CA TYR A 327 2.30 6.08 -2.30
C TYR A 327 3.58 6.14 -1.46
N GLY A 328 4.42 5.10 -1.53
CA GLY A 328 5.72 5.10 -0.86
C GLY A 328 6.63 6.23 -1.33
N ARG A 329 6.64 6.48 -2.64
CA ARG A 329 7.34 7.62 -3.24
C ARG A 329 6.85 8.95 -2.66
N ALA A 330 5.53 9.17 -2.55
CA ALA A 330 4.96 10.39 -1.99
C ALA A 330 5.30 10.59 -0.49
N CYS A 331 5.33 9.50 0.29
CA CYS A 331 5.76 9.55 1.70
C CYS A 331 7.24 9.96 1.81
N ALA A 332 8.12 9.35 1.01
CA ALA A 332 9.53 9.68 1.00
C ALA A 332 9.79 11.09 0.48
N GLU A 333 9.06 11.55 -0.55
CA GLU A 333 9.14 12.90 -1.08
C GLU A 333 8.79 13.93 0.00
N LEU A 334 7.68 13.73 0.73
CA LEU A 334 7.29 14.62 1.81
C LEU A 334 8.36 14.68 2.91
N LEU A 335 8.95 13.54 3.29
CA LEU A 335 10.03 13.50 4.27
C LEU A 335 11.29 14.24 3.76
N CYS A 336 11.69 14.00 2.52
CA CYS A 336 12.83 14.69 1.90
C CYS A 336 12.60 16.20 1.81
N ASP A 337 11.37 16.65 1.54
CA ASP A 337 11.01 18.07 1.53
C ASP A 337 11.12 18.69 2.91
N ILE A 338 10.70 18.00 3.96
CA ILE A 338 10.84 18.45 5.34
C ILE A 338 12.32 18.53 5.74
N LEU A 339 13.11 17.48 5.44
CA LEU A 339 14.54 17.44 5.75
C LEU A 339 15.36 18.52 5.03
N ALA A 340 14.83 19.02 3.92
CA ALA A 340 15.44 20.11 3.15
C ALA A 340 14.80 21.48 3.43
N ASP A 341 13.96 21.61 4.46
CA ASP A 341 13.22 22.83 4.81
C ASP A 341 12.40 23.42 3.65
N ARG A 342 11.91 22.55 2.73
CA ARG A 342 11.09 22.97 1.58
C ARG A 342 9.60 22.99 1.90
N THR A 343 9.18 22.33 2.97
CA THR A 343 7.78 22.29 3.39
C THR A 343 7.64 22.25 4.91
N ALA A 344 6.48 22.65 5.41
CA ALA A 344 6.19 22.66 6.84
C ALA A 344 6.10 21.23 7.41
N PRO A 345 6.56 21.00 8.64
CA PRO A 345 6.59 19.67 9.24
C PRO A 345 5.21 19.08 9.57
N ASP A 346 4.14 19.88 9.55
CA ASP A 346 2.76 19.48 9.80
C ASP A 346 1.92 19.26 8.53
N THR A 347 2.58 19.17 7.38
CA THR A 347 1.93 19.04 6.07
C THR A 347 1.21 17.71 5.94
N VAL A 348 -0.04 17.76 5.47
CA VAL A 348 -0.81 16.57 5.08
C VAL A 348 -1.04 16.58 3.57
N ARG A 349 -0.56 15.54 2.88
CA ARG A 349 -0.79 15.33 1.44
C ARG A 349 -1.82 14.23 1.23
N ARG A 350 -2.66 14.38 0.20
CA ARG A 350 -3.59 13.31 -0.24
C ARG A 350 -2.95 12.48 -1.33
N HIS A 351 -3.11 11.17 -1.24
CA HIS A 351 -2.71 10.22 -2.27
C HIS A 351 -3.93 9.74 -3.05
N ALA A 352 -3.77 9.62 -4.36
CA ALA A 352 -4.85 9.22 -5.26
C ALA A 352 -4.92 7.70 -5.42
N TRP A 353 -6.13 7.19 -5.55
CA TRP A 353 -6.45 5.79 -5.89
C TRP A 353 -7.34 5.74 -7.14
N SER A 354 -7.51 4.55 -7.71
CA SER A 354 -8.47 4.29 -8.81
C SER A 354 -9.23 2.99 -8.59
N LEU A 355 -10.43 2.90 -9.16
CA LEU A 355 -11.22 1.68 -9.17
C LEU A 355 -10.98 0.93 -10.49
N GLU A 356 -10.48 -0.29 -10.39
CA GLU A 356 -10.20 -1.18 -11.50
C GLU A 356 -11.32 -2.22 -11.62
N THR A 357 -12.24 -2.00 -12.54
CA THR A 357 -13.39 -2.88 -12.75
C THR A 357 -13.02 -4.12 -13.57
N ARG A 358 -13.44 -5.30 -13.14
CA ARG A 358 -13.14 -6.59 -13.75
C ARG A 358 -14.33 -7.54 -13.70
N ALA A 359 -14.15 -8.75 -14.27
CA ALA A 359 -15.21 -9.72 -14.49
C ALA A 359 -15.91 -10.20 -13.20
N SER A 360 -15.29 -10.13 -12.03
CA SER A 360 -15.91 -10.56 -10.77
C SER A 360 -17.11 -9.72 -10.31
N THR A 361 -17.34 -8.57 -10.94
CA THR A 361 -18.54 -7.74 -10.74
C THR A 361 -19.39 -7.61 -12.01
N GLY A 362 -19.21 -8.54 -12.94
CA GLY A 362 -19.90 -8.53 -14.24
C GLY A 362 -19.16 -7.67 -15.29
N SER A 363 -19.29 -8.04 -16.55
CA SER A 363 -18.76 -7.23 -17.65
C SER A 363 -19.37 -5.84 -17.64
N PRO A 364 -18.64 -4.78 -18.00
CA PRO A 364 -19.22 -3.51 -18.32
C PRO A 364 -20.19 -3.72 -19.49
N GLY A 365 -21.44 -3.32 -19.33
CA GLY A 365 -22.46 -3.39 -20.36
C GLY A 365 -22.14 -2.47 -21.54
#